data_2dce0a5c12ba4a6168f3a2fa7d03ee4b
#
_entry.id   2dce0a5c12ba4a6168f3a2fa7d03ee4b
#
_cell.length_a   1.000
_cell.length_b   1.000
_cell.length_c   1.000
_cell.angle_alpha   90.00
_cell.angle_beta   90.00
_cell.angle_gamma   90.00
#
_symmetry.space_group_name_H-M   'P 1'
#
loop_
_entity.id
_entity.type
_entity.pdbx_description
1 polymer ?
#
loop_
_entity_poly.entity_id
_entity_poly.type
_entity_poly.pdbx_seq_one_letter_code
_entity_poly.pdbx_strand_id
1 'polypeptide(L)'
;MSEKKLNVVVWNEFRHEKLEEACRNIYPDGIHGLIKSFLEADDASLNVRLAALDDPDNGLPDDVLNTTDVLIWWGHMRHGDVPDEVVARVCEEVRNGMGFIGLHSAHKSKPLMTLLGTRCDLQWREGERERIWTVNPAHPIAQGIGPYFELPNVEMYGEPFGIPNPDDVVFIGWYRSGEVFRSGVTFHRENGKIFYFQPGHETFP
;
A
#
# COMPACT_ATOMS: atom_id res chain seq x y z
N MET A 1 27.37 16.10 -7.30
CA MET A 1 26.75 14.88 -7.90
C MET A 1 25.26 15.12 -7.81
N SER A 2 24.50 15.10 -8.93
CA SER A 2 23.04 15.19 -8.85
C SER A 2 22.56 13.95 -8.09
N GLU A 3 21.78 14.13 -7.03
CA GLU A 3 21.12 13.00 -6.38
C GLU A 3 20.27 12.27 -7.40
N LYS A 4 20.41 10.93 -7.43
CA LYS A 4 19.59 10.07 -8.31
C LYS A 4 18.14 10.25 -7.86
N LYS A 5 17.26 10.70 -8.76
CA LYS A 5 15.83 10.73 -8.48
C LYS A 5 15.31 9.30 -8.30
N LEU A 6 14.48 9.08 -7.28
CA LEU A 6 13.78 7.81 -7.11
C LEU A 6 12.58 7.75 -8.07
N ASN A 7 12.47 6.66 -8.79
CA ASN A 7 11.32 6.36 -9.63
C ASN A 7 10.26 5.61 -8.82
N VAL A 8 9.12 6.23 -8.61
CA VAL A 8 8.00 5.66 -7.86
C VAL A 8 6.85 5.41 -8.83
N VAL A 9 6.30 4.21 -8.81
CA VAL A 9 5.04 3.92 -9.49
C VAL A 9 3.95 3.79 -8.45
N VAL A 10 2.85 4.54 -8.62
CA VAL A 10 1.64 4.39 -7.81
C VAL A 10 0.60 3.67 -8.67
N TRP A 11 0.38 2.40 -8.35
CA TRP A 11 -0.59 1.56 -9.03
C TRP A 11 -1.93 1.55 -8.28
N ASN A 12 -3.00 1.77 -9.02
CA ASN A 12 -4.36 1.73 -8.50
C ASN A 12 -5.22 0.79 -9.37
N GLU A 13 -6.01 -0.05 -8.74
CA GLU A 13 -7.06 -0.81 -9.40
C GLU A 13 -8.03 0.11 -10.18
N PHE A 14 -8.25 1.32 -9.67
CA PHE A 14 -9.04 2.40 -10.27
C PHE A 14 -10.45 1.96 -10.69
N ARG A 15 -11.13 1.23 -9.81
CA ARG A 15 -12.51 0.75 -10.04
C ARG A 15 -13.54 1.53 -9.26
N HIS A 16 -13.33 1.76 -7.96
CA HIS A 16 -14.27 2.50 -7.12
C HIS A 16 -14.52 3.89 -7.70
N GLU A 17 -13.51 4.63 -8.05
CA GLU A 17 -13.62 5.99 -8.58
C GLU A 17 -14.34 6.02 -9.94
N LYS A 18 -14.27 4.93 -10.73
CA LYS A 18 -15.02 4.82 -12.00
C LYS A 18 -16.49 4.44 -11.79
N LEU A 19 -16.79 3.64 -10.79
CA LEU A 19 -18.11 3.05 -10.58
C LEU A 19 -18.94 3.80 -9.56
N GLU A 20 -18.33 4.41 -8.54
CA GLU A 20 -19.00 5.00 -7.39
C GLU A 20 -18.81 6.50 -7.34
N GLU A 21 -19.93 7.25 -7.34
CA GLU A 21 -19.90 8.70 -7.29
C GLU A 21 -19.26 9.23 -6.00
N ALA A 22 -19.52 8.56 -4.87
CA ALA A 22 -18.93 8.94 -3.58
C ALA A 22 -17.40 8.92 -3.63
N CYS A 23 -16.80 7.83 -4.15
CA CYS A 23 -15.36 7.69 -4.30
C CYS A 23 -14.79 8.71 -5.29
N ARG A 24 -15.46 8.94 -6.40
CA ARG A 24 -15.06 9.94 -7.40
C ARG A 24 -15.08 11.36 -6.85
N ASN A 25 -16.05 11.69 -5.97
CA ASN A 25 -16.13 13.01 -5.34
C ASN A 25 -15.00 13.22 -4.31
N ILE A 26 -14.55 12.15 -3.64
CA ILE A 26 -13.44 12.20 -2.68
C ILE A 26 -12.09 12.22 -3.44
N TYR A 27 -11.95 11.41 -4.49
CA TYR A 27 -10.72 11.22 -5.25
C TYR A 27 -10.95 11.52 -6.74
N PRO A 28 -11.13 12.79 -7.14
CA PRO A 28 -11.45 13.15 -8.52
C PRO A 28 -10.37 12.71 -9.53
N ASP A 29 -9.10 12.68 -9.11
CA ASP A 29 -7.97 12.20 -9.89
C ASP A 29 -7.57 10.76 -9.55
N GLY A 30 -8.42 10.05 -8.80
CA GLY A 30 -8.17 8.72 -8.25
C GLY A 30 -7.25 8.74 -7.02
N ILE A 31 -7.30 7.67 -6.23
CA ILE A 31 -6.46 7.50 -5.04
C ILE A 31 -4.97 7.63 -5.41
N HIS A 32 -4.55 7.04 -6.54
CA HIS A 32 -3.17 7.15 -7.02
C HIS A 32 -2.77 8.58 -7.39
N GLY A 33 -3.71 9.37 -7.93
CA GLY A 33 -3.49 10.79 -8.22
C GLY A 33 -3.27 11.60 -6.95
N LEU A 34 -4.08 11.35 -5.91
CA LEU A 34 -3.88 11.98 -4.59
C LEU A 34 -2.53 11.60 -3.98
N ILE A 35 -2.18 10.29 -3.98
CA ILE A 35 -0.89 9.83 -3.46
C ILE A 35 0.27 10.52 -4.21
N LYS A 36 0.21 10.58 -5.53
CA LYS A 36 1.20 11.31 -6.33
C LYS A 36 1.31 12.76 -5.88
N SER A 37 0.19 13.46 -5.72
CA SER A 37 0.19 14.89 -5.42
C SER A 37 0.91 15.22 -4.12
N PHE A 38 0.70 14.45 -3.05
CA PHE A 38 1.39 14.71 -1.79
C PHE A 38 2.84 14.23 -1.79
N LEU A 39 3.18 13.14 -2.50
CA LEU A 39 4.57 12.70 -2.64
C LEU A 39 5.42 13.74 -3.35
N GLU A 40 4.94 14.30 -4.46
CA GLU A 40 5.65 15.33 -5.22
C GLU A 40 5.70 16.69 -4.49
N ALA A 41 4.70 16.96 -3.62
CA ALA A 41 4.70 18.16 -2.79
C ALA A 41 5.70 18.07 -1.62
N ASP A 42 5.89 16.87 -1.06
CA ASP A 42 6.80 16.61 0.06
C ASP A 42 8.26 16.51 -0.42
N ASP A 43 8.50 15.80 -1.52
CA ASP A 43 9.84 15.60 -2.07
C ASP A 43 9.88 15.75 -3.60
N ALA A 44 10.35 16.89 -4.06
CA ALA A 44 10.53 17.19 -5.49
C ALA A 44 11.62 16.33 -6.18
N SER A 45 12.39 15.53 -5.43
CA SER A 45 13.35 14.58 -5.99
C SER A 45 12.71 13.29 -6.48
N LEU A 46 11.44 13.03 -6.16
CA LEU A 46 10.71 11.88 -6.64
C LEU A 46 10.27 12.07 -8.09
N ASN A 47 10.30 10.97 -8.85
CA ASN A 47 9.69 10.87 -10.17
C ASN A 47 8.51 9.91 -10.08
N VAL A 48 7.29 10.46 -9.91
CA VAL A 48 6.09 9.67 -9.62
C VAL A 48 5.29 9.43 -10.90
N ARG A 49 5.15 8.16 -11.28
CA ARG A 49 4.31 7.68 -12.38
C ARG A 49 3.02 7.05 -11.83
N LEU A 50 1.91 7.30 -12.48
CA LEU A 50 0.65 6.60 -12.23
C LEU A 50 0.52 5.39 -13.15
N ALA A 51 -0.09 4.32 -12.63
CA ALA A 51 -0.45 3.12 -13.38
C ALA A 51 -1.78 2.56 -12.85
N ALA A 52 -2.55 1.94 -13.74
CA ALA A 52 -3.86 1.39 -13.39
C ALA A 52 -4.13 0.04 -14.05
N LEU A 53 -5.09 -0.69 -13.48
CA LEU A 53 -5.49 -2.03 -13.96
C LEU A 53 -5.87 -2.06 -15.45
N ASP A 54 -6.53 -1.01 -15.96
CA ASP A 54 -7.00 -0.95 -17.35
C ASP A 54 -5.95 -0.44 -18.35
N ASP A 55 -4.78 -0.01 -17.87
CA ASP A 55 -3.71 0.42 -18.75
C ASP A 55 -3.12 -0.78 -19.52
N PRO A 56 -2.53 -0.57 -20.71
CA PRO A 56 -1.77 -1.61 -21.38
C PRO A 56 -0.73 -2.24 -20.42
N ASP A 57 -0.64 -3.58 -20.41
CA ASP A 57 0.18 -4.33 -19.44
C ASP A 57 -0.08 -3.96 -17.98
N ASN A 58 -1.31 -3.54 -17.66
CA ASN A 58 -1.71 -3.00 -16.35
C ASN A 58 -0.85 -1.81 -15.89
N GLY A 59 -0.33 -1.02 -16.83
CA GLY A 59 0.58 0.10 -16.59
C GLY A 59 1.98 -0.31 -16.11
N LEU A 60 2.30 -1.60 -16.13
CA LEU A 60 3.54 -2.18 -15.60
C LEU A 60 4.30 -3.00 -16.66
N PRO A 61 4.59 -2.44 -17.87
CA PRO A 61 5.46 -3.12 -18.83
C PRO A 61 6.91 -3.20 -18.30
N ASP A 62 7.73 -4.05 -18.90
CA ASP A 62 9.09 -4.33 -18.44
C ASP A 62 9.97 -3.08 -18.36
N ASP A 63 9.86 -2.15 -19.31
CA ASP A 63 10.63 -0.91 -19.32
C ASP A 63 10.27 0.02 -18.15
N VAL A 64 9.05 -0.09 -17.61
CA VAL A 64 8.62 0.60 -16.41
C VAL A 64 9.13 -0.11 -15.17
N LEU A 65 8.85 -1.42 -15.03
CA LEU A 65 9.23 -2.19 -13.84
C LEU A 65 10.74 -2.17 -13.63
N ASN A 66 11.55 -2.41 -14.68
CA ASN A 66 13.02 -2.43 -14.61
C ASN A 66 13.66 -1.12 -14.15
N THR A 67 12.91 -0.02 -14.17
CA THR A 67 13.39 1.29 -13.75
C THR A 67 12.71 1.82 -12.48
N THR A 68 11.76 1.07 -11.93
CA THR A 68 11.02 1.44 -10.72
C THR A 68 11.83 1.13 -9.46
N ASP A 69 12.08 2.14 -8.63
CA ASP A 69 12.74 1.95 -7.34
C ASP A 69 11.70 1.56 -6.24
N VAL A 70 10.45 2.06 -6.32
CA VAL A 70 9.36 1.75 -5.37
C VAL A 70 8.03 1.62 -6.11
N LEU A 71 7.32 0.53 -5.85
CA LEU A 71 5.94 0.31 -6.29
C LEU A 71 4.97 0.44 -5.10
N ILE A 72 4.06 1.40 -5.18
CA ILE A 72 2.95 1.57 -4.24
C ILE A 72 1.72 0.94 -4.86
N TRP A 73 1.05 0.05 -4.12
CA TRP A 73 -0.07 -0.74 -4.61
C TRP A 73 -1.33 -0.49 -3.81
N TRP A 74 -2.37 -0.04 -4.49
CA TRP A 74 -3.73 0.03 -3.95
C TRP A 74 -4.68 -0.77 -4.84
N GLY A 75 -5.50 -1.66 -4.27
CA GLY A 75 -6.51 -2.43 -4.98
C GLY A 75 -7.48 -3.03 -3.98
N HIS A 76 -8.74 -3.23 -4.34
CA HIS A 76 -9.81 -3.64 -3.43
C HIS A 76 -10.70 -4.75 -3.98
N MET A 77 -11.38 -4.53 -5.12
CA MET A 77 -12.42 -5.45 -5.59
C MET A 77 -12.00 -6.36 -6.76
N ARG A 78 -10.90 -6.06 -7.44
CA ARG A 78 -10.52 -6.72 -8.70
C ARG A 78 -9.11 -7.32 -8.65
N HIS A 79 -8.65 -7.74 -7.48
CA HIS A 79 -7.34 -8.38 -7.30
C HIS A 79 -7.11 -9.55 -8.26
N GLY A 80 -8.19 -10.31 -8.57
CA GLY A 80 -8.15 -11.45 -9.48
C GLY A 80 -7.87 -11.10 -10.93
N ASP A 81 -8.14 -9.86 -11.34
CA ASP A 81 -8.02 -9.42 -12.73
C ASP A 81 -6.58 -9.09 -13.14
N VAL A 82 -5.66 -8.97 -12.17
CA VAL A 82 -4.24 -8.81 -12.47
C VAL A 82 -3.70 -10.13 -13.02
N PRO A 83 -3.17 -10.15 -14.26
CA PRO A 83 -2.62 -11.36 -14.87
C PRO A 83 -1.46 -11.93 -14.06
N ASP A 84 -1.33 -13.26 -14.03
CA ASP A 84 -0.29 -13.93 -13.25
C ASP A 84 1.14 -13.63 -13.75
N GLU A 85 1.29 -13.36 -15.05
CA GLU A 85 2.55 -12.90 -15.64
C GLU A 85 2.97 -11.52 -15.14
N VAL A 86 2.03 -10.59 -14.93
CA VAL A 86 2.32 -9.28 -14.34
C VAL A 86 2.71 -9.45 -12.86
N VAL A 87 1.99 -10.31 -12.13
CA VAL A 87 2.32 -10.64 -10.74
C VAL A 87 3.72 -11.23 -10.63
N ALA A 88 4.09 -12.15 -11.52
CA ALA A 88 5.41 -12.79 -11.53
C ALA A 88 6.52 -11.76 -11.72
N ARG A 89 6.37 -10.84 -12.70
CA ARG A 89 7.33 -9.75 -12.96
C ARG A 89 7.47 -8.82 -11.76
N VAL A 90 6.35 -8.37 -11.18
CA VAL A 90 6.37 -7.52 -9.98
C VAL A 90 7.11 -8.21 -8.83
N CYS A 91 6.81 -9.49 -8.58
CA CYS A 91 7.47 -10.25 -7.52
C CYS A 91 8.96 -10.46 -7.78
N GLU A 92 9.35 -10.63 -9.04
CA GLU A 92 10.77 -10.75 -9.45
C GLU A 92 11.51 -9.43 -9.19
N GLU A 93 10.96 -8.30 -9.61
CA GLU A 93 11.58 -6.98 -9.37
C GLU A 93 11.67 -6.66 -7.88
N VAL A 94 10.67 -7.03 -7.08
CA VAL A 94 10.77 -6.88 -5.61
C VAL A 94 11.94 -7.72 -5.09
N ARG A 95 12.09 -8.99 -5.49
CA ARG A 95 13.23 -9.82 -5.05
C ARG A 95 14.58 -9.26 -5.51
N ASN A 96 14.60 -8.59 -6.67
CA ASN A 96 15.80 -7.92 -7.20
C ASN A 96 16.14 -6.62 -6.47
N GLY A 97 15.21 -6.03 -5.68
CA GLY A 97 15.50 -4.87 -4.84
C GLY A 97 14.51 -3.72 -4.95
N MET A 98 13.48 -3.81 -5.80
CA MET A 98 12.39 -2.84 -5.82
C MET A 98 11.65 -2.85 -4.48
N GLY A 99 11.39 -1.66 -3.91
CA GLY A 99 10.53 -1.53 -2.73
C GLY A 99 9.05 -1.77 -3.10
N PHE A 100 8.30 -2.44 -2.22
CA PHE A 100 6.86 -2.64 -2.40
C PHE A 100 6.10 -2.09 -1.19
N ILE A 101 5.12 -1.20 -1.44
CA ILE A 101 4.23 -0.66 -0.41
C ILE A 101 2.80 -1.10 -0.74
N GLY A 102 2.23 -1.98 0.08
CA GLY A 102 0.85 -2.40 -0.02
C GLY A 102 -0.04 -1.58 0.92
N LEU A 103 -1.06 -0.94 0.36
CA LEU A 103 -1.97 -0.09 1.12
C LEU A 103 -3.34 -0.76 1.30
N HIS A 104 -3.89 -0.65 2.51
CA HIS A 104 -5.26 -1.04 2.86
C HIS A 104 -5.59 -2.46 2.38
N SER A 105 -6.59 -2.62 1.54
CA SER A 105 -7.05 -3.90 0.98
C SER A 105 -6.03 -4.59 0.06
N ALA A 106 -4.89 -3.94 -0.24
CA ALA A 106 -3.78 -4.59 -0.94
C ALA A 106 -3.25 -5.85 -0.24
N HIS A 107 -3.65 -6.13 1.01
CA HIS A 107 -3.35 -7.42 1.66
C HIS A 107 -3.85 -8.61 0.84
N LYS A 108 -4.93 -8.44 0.04
CA LYS A 108 -5.46 -9.44 -0.89
C LYS A 108 -4.88 -9.37 -2.30
N SER A 109 -3.96 -8.45 -2.57
CA SER A 109 -3.32 -8.39 -3.87
C SER A 109 -2.49 -9.65 -4.16
N LYS A 110 -2.56 -10.14 -5.40
CA LYS A 110 -1.77 -11.30 -5.81
C LYS A 110 -0.25 -11.10 -5.55
N PRO A 111 0.35 -9.92 -5.86
CA PRO A 111 1.77 -9.70 -5.55
C PRO A 111 2.09 -9.87 -4.06
N LEU A 112 1.33 -9.22 -3.16
CA LEU A 112 1.62 -9.30 -1.73
C LEU A 112 1.43 -10.72 -1.18
N MET A 113 0.34 -11.40 -1.55
CA MET A 113 0.11 -12.79 -1.15
C MET A 113 1.23 -13.72 -1.65
N THR A 114 1.71 -13.52 -2.87
CA THR A 114 2.83 -14.31 -3.44
C THR A 114 4.13 -14.04 -2.71
N LEU A 115 4.46 -12.79 -2.44
CA LEU A 115 5.68 -12.39 -1.74
C LEU A 115 5.69 -12.88 -0.28
N LEU A 116 4.54 -12.87 0.40
CA LEU A 116 4.44 -13.33 1.77
C LEU A 116 4.17 -14.84 1.90
N GLY A 117 3.76 -15.51 0.83
CA GLY A 117 3.48 -16.95 0.81
C GLY A 117 2.25 -17.32 1.65
N THR A 118 1.29 -16.41 1.81
CA THR A 118 0.08 -16.60 2.61
C THR A 118 -1.12 -15.97 1.94
N ARG A 119 -2.33 -16.26 2.44
CA ARG A 119 -3.55 -15.66 1.94
C ARG A 119 -3.83 -14.27 2.52
N CYS A 120 -3.05 -13.84 3.49
CA CYS A 120 -3.19 -12.57 4.19
C CYS A 120 -4.63 -12.32 4.68
N ASP A 121 -5.31 -13.37 5.15
CA ASP A 121 -6.68 -13.29 5.67
C ASP A 121 -6.71 -12.47 6.97
N LEU A 122 -7.80 -11.75 7.17
CA LEU A 122 -8.06 -10.96 8.37
C LEU A 122 -9.58 -10.84 8.60
N GLN A 123 -9.99 -10.24 9.70
CA GLN A 123 -11.37 -9.84 9.96
C GLN A 123 -11.53 -8.36 9.66
N TRP A 124 -12.70 -7.95 9.20
CA TRP A 124 -12.98 -6.55 8.90
C TRP A 124 -14.45 -6.16 9.16
N ARG A 125 -14.69 -4.88 9.39
CA ARG A 125 -16.00 -4.25 9.40
C ARG A 125 -15.89 -2.74 9.24
N GLU A 126 -16.94 -2.14 8.75
CA GLU A 126 -17.06 -0.69 8.56
C GLU A 126 -17.36 0.06 9.86
N GLY A 127 -17.05 1.37 9.86
CA GLY A 127 -17.61 2.34 10.79
C GLY A 127 -16.92 2.44 12.15
N GLU A 128 -15.61 2.36 12.17
CA GLU A 128 -14.80 2.48 13.39
C GLU A 128 -13.96 3.77 13.44
N ARG A 129 -13.54 4.13 14.66
CA ARG A 129 -12.44 5.07 14.91
C ARG A 129 -11.20 4.27 15.29
N GLU A 130 -10.08 4.63 14.71
CA GLU A 130 -8.81 3.99 14.99
C GLU A 130 -7.83 4.98 15.61
N ARG A 131 -7.05 4.53 16.60
CA ARG A 131 -5.81 5.16 17.05
C ARG A 131 -4.65 4.30 16.64
N ILE A 132 -3.75 4.85 15.86
CA ILE A 132 -2.55 4.17 15.37
C ILE A 132 -1.37 4.61 16.21
N TRP A 133 -0.81 3.66 16.97
CA TRP A 133 0.37 3.87 17.80
C TRP A 133 1.64 3.63 17.03
N THR A 134 2.62 4.53 17.17
CA THR A 134 3.99 4.32 16.72
C THR A 134 4.73 3.47 17.74
N VAL A 135 4.82 2.17 17.49
CA VAL A 135 5.41 1.22 18.46
C VAL A 135 6.90 0.97 18.23
N ASN A 136 7.42 1.32 17.05
CA ASN A 136 8.86 1.35 16.76
C ASN A 136 9.28 2.75 16.27
N PRO A 137 9.40 3.74 17.19
CA PRO A 137 9.70 5.13 16.82
C PRO A 137 11.12 5.35 16.27
N ALA A 138 12.03 4.38 16.44
CA ALA A 138 13.37 4.43 15.86
C ALA A 138 13.41 3.95 14.40
N HIS A 139 12.33 3.33 13.91
CA HIS A 139 12.27 2.85 12.54
C HIS A 139 12.22 4.01 11.54
N PRO A 140 12.95 3.97 10.40
CA PRO A 140 12.96 5.06 9.41
C PRO A 140 11.56 5.49 8.93
N ILE A 141 10.62 4.54 8.78
CA ILE A 141 9.22 4.82 8.37
C ILE A 141 8.47 5.64 9.43
N ALA A 142 8.90 5.62 10.68
CA ALA A 142 8.26 6.37 11.77
C ALA A 142 8.85 7.79 11.97
N GLN A 143 9.86 8.17 11.18
CA GLN A 143 10.48 9.48 11.33
C GLN A 143 9.47 10.61 11.06
N GLY A 144 9.43 11.60 11.96
CA GLY A 144 8.50 12.72 11.87
C GLY A 144 7.08 12.42 12.35
N ILE A 145 6.76 11.15 12.63
CA ILE A 145 5.45 10.75 13.13
C ILE A 145 5.49 10.76 14.67
N GLY A 146 4.46 11.37 15.28
CA GLY A 146 4.31 11.41 16.73
C GLY A 146 4.07 10.04 17.36
N PRO A 147 3.86 9.97 18.69
CA PRO A 147 3.63 8.70 19.38
C PRO A 147 2.36 7.97 18.93
N TYR A 148 1.40 8.70 18.40
CA TYR A 148 0.19 8.16 17.76
C TYR A 148 -0.47 9.22 16.88
N PHE A 149 -1.40 8.78 16.03
CA PHE A 149 -2.38 9.61 15.34
C PHE A 149 -3.74 8.90 15.33
N GLU A 150 -4.80 9.64 15.02
CA GLU A 150 -6.18 9.11 15.04
C GLU A 150 -6.87 9.31 13.70
N LEU A 151 -7.62 8.29 13.29
CA LEU A 151 -8.51 8.33 12.16
C LEU A 151 -9.95 8.25 12.67
N PRO A 152 -10.78 9.27 12.41
CA PRO A 152 -12.14 9.35 12.97
C PRO A 152 -13.09 8.31 12.37
N ASN A 153 -12.86 7.94 11.13
CA ASN A 153 -13.65 6.94 10.39
C ASN A 153 -12.70 6.05 9.61
N VAL A 154 -12.82 4.76 9.82
CA VAL A 154 -12.03 3.74 9.10
C VAL A 154 -12.85 2.46 8.94
N GLU A 155 -12.41 1.62 8.02
CA GLU A 155 -12.71 0.20 8.03
C GLU A 155 -11.79 -0.48 9.06
N MET A 156 -12.36 -1.15 10.05
CA MET A 156 -11.61 -1.91 11.03
C MET A 156 -11.05 -3.17 10.39
N TYR A 157 -9.74 -3.39 10.53
CA TYR A 157 -9.11 -4.68 10.33
C TYR A 157 -8.72 -5.28 11.69
N GLY A 158 -8.94 -6.59 11.85
CA GLY A 158 -8.74 -7.29 13.13
C GLY A 158 -7.84 -8.51 13.00
N GLU A 159 -7.09 -8.76 14.07
CA GLU A 159 -6.34 -10.01 14.21
C GLU A 159 -7.29 -11.24 14.33
N PRO A 160 -6.87 -12.48 13.91
CA PRO A 160 -5.52 -12.76 13.41
C PRO A 160 -5.32 -12.28 11.97
N PHE A 161 -4.24 -11.58 11.72
CA PHE A 161 -3.78 -11.26 10.37
C PHE A 161 -2.87 -12.38 9.86
N GLY A 162 -3.31 -13.09 8.84
CA GLY A 162 -2.69 -14.30 8.30
C GLY A 162 -1.42 -14.04 7.49
N ILE A 163 -0.46 -13.34 8.07
CA ILE A 163 0.84 -13.04 7.49
C ILE A 163 1.96 -13.77 8.25
N PRO A 164 3.14 -14.00 7.64
CA PRO A 164 4.30 -14.48 8.38
C PRO A 164 4.71 -13.48 9.46
N ASN A 165 5.58 -13.89 10.38
CA ASN A 165 6.15 -12.95 11.34
C ASN A 165 6.83 -11.81 10.58
N PRO A 166 6.43 -10.54 10.82
CA PRO A 166 7.09 -9.41 10.20
C PRO A 166 8.50 -9.22 10.76
N ASP A 167 9.37 -8.58 9.98
CA ASP A 167 10.69 -8.17 10.46
C ASP A 167 10.56 -7.08 11.52
N ASP A 168 9.68 -6.09 11.25
CA ASP A 168 9.31 -5.06 12.22
C ASP A 168 7.81 -4.79 12.22
N VAL A 169 7.27 -4.53 13.41
CA VAL A 169 5.97 -3.89 13.60
C VAL A 169 6.23 -2.42 13.91
N VAL A 170 5.90 -1.54 12.98
CA VAL A 170 6.12 -0.09 13.11
C VAL A 170 4.91 0.59 13.75
N PHE A 171 3.71 0.18 13.31
CA PHE A 171 2.45 0.74 13.77
C PHE A 171 1.47 -0.35 14.22
N ILE A 172 0.74 -0.05 15.31
CA ILE A 172 -0.37 -0.87 15.80
C ILE A 172 -1.62 0.01 15.88
N GLY A 173 -2.67 -0.40 15.22
CA GLY A 173 -4.01 0.17 15.32
C GLY A 173 -4.75 -0.36 16.54
N TRP A 174 -5.48 0.52 17.21
CA TRP A 174 -6.43 0.20 18.25
C TRP A 174 -7.77 0.87 17.92
N TYR A 175 -8.78 0.04 17.77
CA TYR A 175 -10.11 0.47 17.41
C TYR A 175 -10.98 0.79 18.63
N ARG A 176 -11.97 1.65 18.44
CA ARG A 176 -12.91 2.04 19.51
C ARG A 176 -13.58 0.84 20.17
N SER A 177 -13.87 -0.20 19.43
CA SER A 177 -14.47 -1.45 19.89
C SER A 177 -13.53 -2.38 20.66
N GLY A 178 -12.23 -2.06 20.70
CA GLY A 178 -11.21 -2.75 21.50
C GLY A 178 -10.30 -3.70 20.72
N GLU A 179 -10.57 -3.95 19.44
CA GLU A 179 -9.69 -4.73 18.59
C GLU A 179 -8.37 -4.01 18.39
N VAL A 180 -7.34 -4.81 18.12
CA VAL A 180 -6.01 -4.35 17.75
C VAL A 180 -5.59 -4.98 16.42
N PHE A 181 -4.74 -4.29 15.69
CA PHE A 181 -4.23 -4.76 14.41
C PHE A 181 -2.80 -4.29 14.19
N ARG A 182 -2.00 -5.12 13.54
CA ARG A 182 -0.65 -4.75 13.08
C ARG A 182 -0.76 -3.89 11.83
N SER A 183 -1.09 -2.59 12.04
CA SER A 183 -1.46 -1.64 10.97
C SER A 183 -0.28 -1.20 10.09
N GLY A 184 0.96 -1.36 10.56
CA GLY A 184 2.16 -1.06 9.77
C GLY A 184 3.27 -2.06 10.03
N VAL A 185 3.59 -2.91 9.04
CA VAL A 185 4.56 -4.00 9.18
C VAL A 185 5.52 -4.08 8.00
N THR A 186 6.74 -4.52 8.26
CA THR A 186 7.78 -4.67 7.24
C THR A 186 8.22 -6.11 7.06
N PHE A 187 8.68 -6.42 5.84
CA PHE A 187 9.27 -7.70 5.48
C PHE A 187 10.42 -7.49 4.50
N HIS A 188 11.37 -8.42 4.49
CA HIS A 188 12.36 -8.57 3.43
C HIS A 188 12.05 -9.82 2.61
N ARG A 189 12.23 -9.71 1.30
CA ARG A 189 12.22 -10.86 0.38
C ARG A 189 13.39 -10.72 -0.56
N GLU A 190 14.43 -11.55 -0.32
CA GLU A 190 15.73 -11.45 -0.97
C GLU A 190 16.32 -10.03 -0.80
N ASN A 191 16.42 -9.23 -1.86
CA ASN A 191 16.92 -7.86 -1.78
C ASN A 191 15.81 -6.80 -1.58
N GLY A 192 14.54 -7.19 -1.71
CA GLY A 192 13.39 -6.30 -1.66
C GLY A 192 12.87 -6.03 -0.27
N LYS A 193 12.44 -4.81 -0.06
CA LYS A 193 11.76 -4.36 1.16
C LYS A 193 10.28 -4.19 0.89
N ILE A 194 9.46 -4.72 1.78
CA ILE A 194 8.01 -4.66 1.70
C ILE A 194 7.50 -3.92 2.93
N PHE A 195 6.61 -2.97 2.73
CA PHE A 195 5.85 -2.33 3.80
C PHE A 195 4.35 -2.50 3.50
N TYR A 196 3.62 -3.02 4.47
CA TYR A 196 2.15 -3.03 4.44
C TYR A 196 1.64 -2.00 5.43
N PHE A 197 0.67 -1.19 4.98
CA PHE A 197 0.03 -0.16 5.80
C PHE A 197 -1.49 -0.22 5.63
N GLN A 198 -2.20 -0.40 6.75
CA GLN A 198 -3.64 -0.67 6.75
C GLN A 198 -4.50 0.54 6.39
N PRO A 199 -4.25 1.80 6.81
CA PRO A 199 -5.07 2.94 6.44
C PRO A 199 -5.17 3.18 4.93
N GLY A 200 -6.25 3.85 4.49
CA GLY A 200 -6.41 4.26 3.10
C GLY A 200 -7.67 3.73 2.41
N HIS A 201 -8.81 3.76 3.10
CA HIS A 201 -10.11 3.36 2.56
C HIS A 201 -10.58 4.29 1.43
N GLU A 202 -11.34 3.76 0.46
CA GLU A 202 -11.83 4.50 -0.71
C GLU A 202 -12.90 5.55 -0.37
N THR A 203 -13.53 5.47 0.80
CA THR A 203 -14.54 6.46 1.24
C THR A 203 -14.17 7.21 2.52
N PHE A 204 -13.03 6.89 3.15
CA PHE A 204 -12.51 7.54 4.35
C PHE A 204 -11.09 8.07 4.10
N PRO A 205 -10.93 9.26 3.50
CA PRO A 205 -9.64 9.84 3.17
C PRO A 205 -8.83 10.27 4.40
#